data_cf0beba039acc8a3876af7809d0bedb5
#
_entry.id   cf0beba039acc8a3876af7809d0bedb5
#
_cell.length_a   1.000
_cell.length_b   1.000
_cell.length_c   1.000
_cell.angle_alpha   90.00
_cell.angle_beta   90.00
_cell.angle_gamma   90.00
#
_symmetry.space_group_name_H-M   'P 1'
#
loop_
_entity.id
_entity.type
_entity.pdbx_description
1 polymer ?
#
loop_
_entity_poly.entity_id
_entity_poly.type
_entity_poly.pdbx_seq_one_letter_code
_entity_poly.pdbx_strand_id
1 'polypeptide(L)'
;MLYWLLLLTCAYASSVLGTDVFVVGQKWQIVLENPPIVTNTSKVIPVDAVVWDIDAFDANAATVGALHAQGKTVICYFSAGTYEPWRPDAAEFQAADKGASLAPQWPDENWLDIKSDNVKKIMTARIKMAAALGCDAVDPDNVGKEVIRCFPLP
;
A
#
# COMPACT_ATOMS: atom_id res chain seq x y z
N MET A 1 -50.57 -32.14 -22.60
CA MET A 1 -49.46 -32.42 -21.64
C MET A 1 -48.21 -31.82 -22.24
N LEU A 2 -47.83 -30.63 -21.76
CA LEU A 2 -46.64 -29.88 -22.23
C LEU A 2 -45.51 -30.09 -21.21
N TYR A 3 -44.46 -30.80 -21.62
CA TYR A 3 -43.23 -30.95 -20.80
C TYR A 3 -42.39 -29.70 -20.93
N TRP A 4 -42.20 -28.97 -19.83
CA TRP A 4 -41.21 -27.89 -19.70
C TRP A 4 -39.85 -28.52 -19.40
N LEU A 5 -38.93 -28.44 -20.38
CA LEU A 5 -37.52 -28.72 -20.17
C LEU A 5 -36.89 -27.50 -19.49
N LEU A 6 -36.57 -27.62 -18.20
CA LEU A 6 -35.70 -26.71 -17.49
C LEU A 6 -34.25 -27.01 -17.89
N LEU A 7 -33.68 -26.18 -18.75
CA LEU A 7 -32.24 -26.14 -19.02
C LEU A 7 -31.55 -25.42 -17.83
N LEU A 8 -30.99 -26.21 -16.91
CA LEU A 8 -30.02 -25.70 -15.95
C LEU A 8 -28.74 -25.33 -16.71
N THR A 9 -28.52 -24.06 -17.00
CA THR A 9 -27.22 -23.54 -17.41
C THR A 9 -26.33 -23.48 -16.17
N CYS A 10 -25.48 -24.50 -16.03
CA CYS A 10 -24.39 -24.48 -15.05
C CYS A 10 -23.39 -23.39 -15.51
N ALA A 11 -23.46 -22.22 -14.88
CA ALA A 11 -22.43 -21.20 -15.03
C ALA A 11 -21.15 -21.76 -14.42
N TYR A 12 -20.24 -22.23 -15.26
CA TYR A 12 -18.86 -22.48 -14.86
C TYR A 12 -18.26 -21.11 -14.50
N ALA A 13 -18.16 -20.84 -13.21
CA ALA A 13 -17.25 -19.81 -12.72
C ALA A 13 -15.84 -20.28 -13.07
N SER A 14 -15.31 -19.80 -14.19
CA SER A 14 -13.90 -19.92 -14.49
C SER A 14 -13.15 -19.25 -13.34
N SER A 15 -12.55 -20.04 -12.45
CA SER A 15 -11.53 -19.57 -11.56
C SER A 15 -10.41 -19.03 -12.46
N VAL A 16 -10.33 -17.72 -12.58
CA VAL A 16 -9.16 -17.06 -13.16
C VAL A 16 -8.02 -17.44 -12.21
N LEU A 17 -7.21 -18.41 -12.66
CA LEU A 17 -5.89 -18.66 -12.06
C LEU A 17 -5.22 -17.30 -12.07
N GLY A 18 -4.89 -16.79 -10.86
CA GLY A 18 -4.30 -15.47 -10.71
C GLY A 18 -3.09 -15.35 -11.64
N THR A 19 -3.23 -14.52 -12.66
CA THR A 19 -2.04 -14.06 -13.40
C THR A 19 -1.22 -13.31 -12.38
N ASP A 20 0.08 -13.66 -12.26
CA ASP A 20 0.98 -12.94 -11.38
C ASP A 20 0.82 -11.43 -11.65
N VAL A 21 0.36 -10.72 -10.64
CA VAL A 21 0.10 -9.27 -10.73
C VAL A 21 1.41 -8.53 -11.01
N PHE A 22 2.53 -9.11 -10.54
CA PHE A 22 3.87 -8.58 -10.73
C PHE A 22 4.71 -9.56 -11.53
N VAL A 23 5.34 -9.06 -12.61
CA VAL A 23 6.20 -9.85 -13.50
C VAL A 23 7.58 -9.19 -13.57
N VAL A 24 8.63 -10.00 -13.61
CA VAL A 24 10.02 -9.51 -13.76
C VAL A 24 10.16 -8.68 -15.03
N GLY A 25 10.79 -7.51 -14.92
CA GLY A 25 11.02 -6.57 -16.03
C GLY A 25 9.89 -5.55 -16.26
N GLN A 26 8.82 -5.57 -15.47
CA GLN A 26 7.84 -4.50 -15.50
C GLN A 26 8.46 -3.15 -15.12
N LYS A 27 8.02 -2.10 -15.79
CA LYS A 27 8.42 -0.72 -15.46
C LYS A 27 7.59 -0.18 -14.32
N TRP A 28 8.27 0.42 -13.37
CA TRP A 28 7.71 1.02 -12.18
C TRP A 28 7.85 2.54 -12.21
N GLN A 29 6.89 3.20 -11.55
CA GLN A 29 6.97 4.60 -11.18
C GLN A 29 6.69 4.71 -9.68
N ILE A 30 7.60 5.32 -8.96
CA ILE A 30 7.46 5.60 -7.52
C ILE A 30 7.18 7.09 -7.36
N VAL A 31 6.10 7.43 -6.62
CA VAL A 31 5.67 8.80 -6.37
C VAL A 31 5.20 8.89 -4.93
N LEU A 32 6.12 9.23 -4.02
CA LEU A 32 5.87 9.28 -2.57
C LEU A 32 5.59 10.70 -2.07
N GLU A 33 5.70 11.69 -2.94
CA GLU A 33 5.32 13.08 -2.67
C GLU A 33 4.40 13.58 -3.78
N ASN A 34 3.34 14.28 -3.42
CA ASN A 34 2.37 14.85 -4.36
C ASN A 34 1.84 13.79 -5.35
N PRO A 35 0.91 12.93 -4.94
CA PRO A 35 0.40 11.85 -5.76
C PRO A 35 -0.08 12.37 -7.13
N PRO A 36 0.04 11.57 -8.18
CA PRO A 36 -0.30 12.00 -9.54
C PRO A 36 -1.74 12.47 -9.60
N ILE A 37 -1.97 13.67 -10.13
CA ILE A 37 -3.32 14.12 -10.47
C ILE A 37 -3.74 13.32 -11.70
N VAL A 38 -4.54 12.29 -11.49
CA VAL A 38 -5.06 11.44 -12.55
C VAL A 38 -6.51 11.81 -12.82
N THR A 39 -6.78 12.25 -14.03
CA THR A 39 -8.15 12.42 -14.50
C THR A 39 -8.49 11.34 -15.51
N ASN A 40 -9.76 10.98 -15.64
CA ASN A 40 -10.22 9.99 -16.62
C ASN A 40 -9.84 10.30 -18.08
N THR A 41 -9.41 11.53 -18.35
CA THR A 41 -9.04 12.00 -19.69
C THR A 41 -7.53 12.18 -19.87
N SER A 42 -6.74 12.19 -18.80
CA SER A 42 -5.29 12.41 -18.84
C SER A 42 -4.56 11.10 -18.66
N LYS A 43 -3.64 10.79 -19.57
CA LYS A 43 -2.73 9.65 -19.39
C LYS A 43 -1.69 10.01 -18.34
N VAL A 44 -1.41 9.08 -17.42
CA VAL A 44 -0.28 9.22 -16.48
C VAL A 44 1.05 9.14 -17.21
N ILE A 45 2.04 9.86 -16.73
CA ILE A 45 3.40 9.90 -17.27
C ILE A 45 4.37 9.39 -16.21
N PRO A 46 5.22 8.41 -16.53
CA PRO A 46 5.43 7.79 -17.85
C PRO A 46 4.30 6.79 -18.21
N VAL A 47 3.84 6.82 -19.44
CA VAL A 47 2.72 5.97 -19.90
C VAL A 47 3.07 4.48 -19.91
N ASP A 48 4.33 4.14 -20.01
CA ASP A 48 4.85 2.77 -20.08
C ASP A 48 5.17 2.15 -18.71
N ALA A 49 5.09 2.93 -17.63
CA ALA A 49 5.08 2.37 -16.28
C ALA A 49 3.75 1.65 -16.04
N VAL A 50 3.82 0.35 -15.74
CA VAL A 50 2.64 -0.50 -15.48
C VAL A 50 2.35 -0.62 -13.99
N VAL A 51 3.37 -0.46 -13.14
CA VAL A 51 3.25 -0.48 -11.69
C VAL A 51 3.48 0.94 -11.15
N TRP A 52 2.59 1.40 -10.29
CA TRP A 52 2.66 2.71 -9.64
C TRP A 52 2.67 2.52 -8.14
N ASP A 53 3.76 2.95 -7.51
CA ASP A 53 3.92 2.98 -6.07
C ASP A 53 3.70 4.40 -5.58
N ILE A 54 2.65 4.61 -4.80
CA ILE A 54 2.16 5.92 -4.36
C ILE A 54 1.96 5.96 -2.86
N ASP A 55 2.17 7.12 -2.24
CA ASP A 55 1.95 7.28 -0.81
C ASP A 55 0.48 7.03 -0.45
N ALA A 56 0.24 6.13 0.52
CA ALA A 56 -1.09 5.70 0.93
C ALA A 56 -1.91 6.80 1.62
N PHE A 57 -1.25 7.74 2.30
CA PHE A 57 -1.93 8.82 3.02
C PHE A 57 -2.30 9.99 2.11
N ASP A 58 -1.52 10.21 1.05
CA ASP A 58 -1.76 11.26 0.07
C ASP A 58 -2.69 10.79 -1.06
N ALA A 59 -2.81 9.47 -1.24
CA ALA A 59 -3.71 8.87 -2.22
C ALA A 59 -5.18 8.90 -1.75
N ASN A 60 -6.07 8.78 -2.73
CA ASN A 60 -7.48 8.55 -2.48
C ASN A 60 -8.04 7.51 -3.47
N ALA A 61 -9.21 6.96 -3.17
CA ALA A 61 -9.82 5.91 -4.00
C ALA A 61 -10.07 6.37 -5.46
N ALA A 62 -10.28 7.65 -5.70
CA ALA A 62 -10.45 8.18 -7.07
C ALA A 62 -9.14 8.14 -7.85
N THR A 63 -8.00 8.47 -7.21
CA THR A 63 -6.67 8.36 -7.82
C THR A 63 -6.35 6.90 -8.16
N VAL A 64 -6.56 5.98 -7.21
CA VAL A 64 -6.36 4.54 -7.44
C VAL A 64 -7.24 4.02 -8.56
N GLY A 65 -8.55 4.35 -8.53
CA GLY A 65 -9.49 3.95 -9.58
C GLY A 65 -9.13 4.50 -10.96
N ALA A 66 -8.60 5.73 -11.03
CA ALA A 66 -8.18 6.33 -12.30
C ALA A 66 -6.88 5.71 -12.86
N LEU A 67 -5.97 5.24 -11.99
CA LEU A 67 -4.82 4.44 -12.38
C LEU A 67 -5.26 3.07 -12.91
N HIS A 68 -6.15 2.38 -12.20
CA HIS A 68 -6.74 1.10 -12.65
C HIS A 68 -7.45 1.22 -14.00
N ALA A 69 -8.21 2.32 -14.22
CA ALA A 69 -8.87 2.57 -15.49
C ALA A 69 -7.88 2.72 -16.67
N GLN A 70 -6.62 3.00 -16.37
CA GLN A 70 -5.52 3.06 -17.35
C GLN A 70 -4.69 1.76 -17.41
N GLY A 71 -5.17 0.68 -16.78
CA GLY A 71 -4.50 -0.62 -16.75
C GLY A 71 -3.23 -0.64 -15.90
N LYS A 72 -3.13 0.25 -14.88
CA LYS A 72 -2.00 0.28 -13.96
C LYS A 72 -2.28 -0.58 -12.73
N THR A 73 -1.23 -1.21 -12.21
CA THR A 73 -1.21 -1.84 -10.90
C THR A 73 -0.75 -0.83 -9.88
N VAL A 74 -1.43 -0.73 -8.73
CA VAL A 74 -1.16 0.29 -7.72
C VAL A 74 -0.68 -0.35 -6.43
N ILE A 75 0.52 0.04 -6.01
CA ILE A 75 1.09 -0.25 -4.71
C ILE A 75 0.89 0.97 -3.82
N CYS A 76 0.56 0.75 -2.55
CA CYS A 76 0.42 1.83 -1.59
C CYS A 76 1.55 1.77 -0.56
N TYR A 77 2.40 2.79 -0.61
CA TYR A 77 3.52 2.99 0.29
C TYR A 77 3.05 3.52 1.65
N PHE A 78 3.66 3.04 2.72
CA PHE A 78 3.68 3.68 4.03
C PHE A 78 4.92 3.22 4.81
N SER A 79 5.48 4.09 5.66
CA SER A 79 6.54 3.65 6.55
C SER A 79 5.98 2.72 7.62
N ALA A 80 6.48 1.48 7.71
CA ALA A 80 6.09 0.50 8.70
C ALA A 80 7.05 0.45 9.90
N GLY A 81 8.29 0.88 9.70
CA GLY A 81 9.33 0.81 10.72
C GLY A 81 9.72 2.16 11.30
N THR A 82 9.16 3.28 10.84
CA THR A 82 9.46 4.61 11.38
C THR A 82 8.21 5.39 11.77
N TYR A 83 8.36 6.20 12.80
CA TYR A 83 7.40 7.22 13.20
C TYR A 83 7.63 8.48 12.38
N GLU A 84 6.59 8.92 11.69
CA GLU A 84 6.55 10.14 10.90
C GLU A 84 5.57 11.13 11.57
N PRO A 85 6.04 12.23 12.17
CA PRO A 85 5.19 13.10 12.99
C PRO A 85 4.08 13.84 12.21
N TRP A 86 4.20 13.91 10.90
CA TRP A 86 3.23 14.58 10.02
C TRP A 86 2.06 13.69 9.59
N ARG A 87 2.10 12.38 9.86
CA ARG A 87 1.03 11.46 9.48
C ARG A 87 -0.21 11.67 10.34
N PRO A 88 -1.41 11.49 9.77
CA PRO A 88 -2.67 11.69 10.52
C PRO A 88 -2.81 10.82 11.77
N ASP A 89 -2.20 9.64 11.78
CA ASP A 89 -2.21 8.66 12.88
C ASP A 89 -1.03 8.81 13.85
N ALA A 90 -0.19 9.83 13.69
CA ALA A 90 1.00 10.04 14.52
C ALA A 90 0.71 10.12 16.01
N ALA A 91 -0.44 10.66 16.39
CA ALA A 91 -0.87 10.78 17.79
C ALA A 91 -1.22 9.43 18.46
N GLU A 92 -1.39 8.37 17.69
CA GLU A 92 -1.68 7.02 18.22
C GLU A 92 -0.43 6.32 18.77
N PHE A 93 0.78 6.76 18.35
CA PHE A 93 2.04 6.19 18.83
C PHE A 93 2.40 6.71 20.22
N GLN A 94 2.69 5.79 21.12
CA GLN A 94 3.15 6.07 22.47
C GLN A 94 4.64 6.39 22.50
N ALA A 95 5.12 7.02 23.58
CA ALA A 95 6.55 7.30 23.74
C ALA A 95 7.39 6.01 23.75
N ALA A 96 6.87 4.92 24.33
CA ALA A 96 7.54 3.64 24.39
C ALA A 96 7.65 2.93 23.03
N ASP A 97 6.83 3.32 22.04
CA ASP A 97 6.90 2.76 20.70
C ASP A 97 8.06 3.33 19.87
N LYS A 98 8.65 4.44 20.32
CA LYS A 98 9.62 5.24 19.57
C LYS A 98 11.03 5.06 20.11
N GLY A 99 11.94 4.68 19.23
CA GLY A 99 13.37 4.52 19.48
C GLY A 99 14.20 5.72 19.04
N ALA A 100 15.42 5.46 18.61
CA ALA A 100 16.35 6.47 18.14
C ALA A 100 15.84 7.23 16.91
N SER A 101 16.27 8.50 16.76
CA SER A 101 16.03 9.27 15.54
C SER A 101 16.79 8.68 14.34
N LEU A 102 16.26 8.90 13.13
CA LEU A 102 16.92 8.57 11.87
C LEU A 102 17.91 9.67 11.41
N ALA A 103 18.24 10.63 12.27
CA ALA A 103 19.23 11.66 11.94
C ALA A 103 20.57 11.05 11.46
N PRO A 104 21.29 11.72 10.57
CA PRO A 104 21.00 13.06 10.01
C PRO A 104 20.09 13.06 8.78
N GLN A 105 19.72 11.91 8.19
CA GLN A 105 19.00 11.84 6.91
C GLN A 105 17.53 12.27 7.07
N TRP A 106 16.87 11.75 8.09
CA TRP A 106 15.47 12.07 8.43
C TRP A 106 15.37 12.41 9.93
N PRO A 107 15.76 13.66 10.32
CA PRO A 107 15.91 14.04 11.72
C PRO A 107 14.59 14.05 12.50
N ASP A 108 13.46 14.21 11.82
CA ASP A 108 12.13 14.25 12.42
C ASP A 108 11.49 12.87 12.60
N GLU A 109 12.14 11.82 12.08
CA GLU A 109 11.66 10.44 12.19
C GLU A 109 12.35 9.68 13.32
N ASN A 110 11.62 8.71 13.88
CA ASN A 110 12.14 7.78 14.87
C ASN A 110 11.86 6.35 14.47
N TRP A 111 12.81 5.43 14.74
CA TRP A 111 12.57 4.01 14.60
C TRP A 111 11.42 3.56 15.49
N LEU A 112 10.58 2.63 15.00
CA LEU A 112 9.47 2.06 15.75
C LEU A 112 9.84 0.68 16.32
N ASP A 113 9.34 0.38 17.53
CA ASP A 113 9.37 -0.98 18.05
C ASP A 113 8.30 -1.84 17.39
N ILE A 114 8.69 -2.54 16.32
CA ILE A 114 7.79 -3.44 15.58
C ILE A 114 7.25 -4.62 16.40
N LYS A 115 7.78 -4.85 17.61
CA LYS A 115 7.24 -5.87 18.52
C LYS A 115 6.12 -5.32 19.39
N SER A 116 6.01 -4.00 19.54
CA SER A 116 4.93 -3.36 20.27
C SER A 116 3.56 -3.74 19.68
N ASP A 117 2.64 -4.14 20.53
CA ASP A 117 1.27 -4.46 20.11
C ASP A 117 0.53 -3.20 19.63
N ASN A 118 0.88 -2.01 20.16
CA ASN A 118 0.35 -0.76 19.69
C ASN A 118 0.81 -0.45 18.26
N VAL A 119 2.10 -0.61 17.96
CA VAL A 119 2.66 -0.44 16.61
C VAL A 119 1.99 -1.42 15.63
N LYS A 120 1.87 -2.70 15.99
CA LYS A 120 1.17 -3.71 15.17
C LYS A 120 -0.28 -3.34 14.87
N LYS A 121 -0.99 -2.79 15.86
CA LYS A 121 -2.37 -2.30 15.70
C LYS A 121 -2.42 -1.17 14.67
N ILE A 122 -1.52 -0.19 14.77
CA ILE A 122 -1.45 0.96 13.86
C ILE A 122 -1.10 0.48 12.44
N MET A 123 -0.11 -0.39 12.28
CA MET A 123 0.26 -0.95 10.97
C MET A 123 -0.87 -1.78 10.36
N THR A 124 -1.61 -2.52 11.18
CA THR A 124 -2.83 -3.22 10.71
C THR A 124 -3.88 -2.23 10.19
N ALA A 125 -4.02 -1.07 10.82
CA ALA A 125 -4.94 -0.01 10.35
C ALA A 125 -4.45 0.59 9.02
N ARG A 126 -3.14 0.83 8.85
CA ARG A 126 -2.55 1.32 7.59
C ARG A 126 -2.76 0.33 6.44
N ILE A 127 -2.57 -0.99 6.67
CA ILE A 127 -2.86 -2.02 5.66
C ILE A 127 -4.35 -2.01 5.28
N LYS A 128 -5.25 -1.90 6.26
CA LYS A 128 -6.70 -1.80 5.99
C LYS A 128 -7.07 -0.54 5.22
N MET A 129 -6.40 0.58 5.50
CA MET A 129 -6.56 1.82 4.76
C MET A 129 -6.16 1.63 3.29
N ALA A 130 -4.98 1.07 3.01
CA ALA A 130 -4.54 0.77 1.65
C ALA A 130 -5.52 -0.15 0.90
N ALA A 131 -6.02 -1.19 1.56
CA ALA A 131 -7.04 -2.07 0.98
C ALA A 131 -8.35 -1.32 0.70
N ALA A 132 -8.77 -0.41 1.57
CA ALA A 132 -9.98 0.40 1.37
C ALA A 132 -9.83 1.44 0.25
N LEU A 133 -8.60 1.90 -0.03
CA LEU A 133 -8.29 2.73 -1.19
C LEU A 133 -8.40 1.94 -2.51
N GLY A 134 -8.32 0.61 -2.45
CA GLY A 134 -8.33 -0.27 -3.60
C GLY A 134 -6.94 -0.62 -4.12
N CYS A 135 -5.88 -0.42 -3.34
CA CYS A 135 -4.51 -0.77 -3.74
C CYS A 135 -4.37 -2.28 -3.97
N ASP A 136 -3.61 -2.66 -4.98
CA ASP A 136 -3.34 -4.07 -5.33
C ASP A 136 -2.29 -4.70 -4.41
N ALA A 137 -1.41 -3.86 -3.84
CA ALA A 137 -0.37 -4.28 -2.89
C ALA A 137 -0.01 -3.13 -1.95
N VAL A 138 0.85 -3.42 -0.98
CA VAL A 138 1.45 -2.43 -0.09
C VAL A 138 2.98 -2.50 -0.18
N ASP A 139 3.63 -1.34 -0.03
CA ASP A 139 5.06 -1.19 0.20
C ASP A 139 5.30 -0.73 1.64
N PRO A 140 5.53 -1.66 2.59
CA PRO A 140 5.80 -1.33 3.98
C PRO A 140 7.29 -1.03 4.16
N ASP A 141 7.67 0.23 4.11
CA ASP A 141 9.07 0.67 4.19
C ASP A 141 9.66 0.61 5.62
N ASN A 142 10.97 0.71 5.69
CA ASN A 142 11.75 0.77 6.94
C ASN A 142 11.65 -0.48 7.83
N VAL A 143 11.49 -1.66 7.24
CA VAL A 143 11.43 -2.95 7.97
C VAL A 143 12.78 -3.67 8.05
N GLY A 144 13.88 -2.97 7.83
CA GLY A 144 15.24 -3.52 7.75
C GLY A 144 15.88 -3.83 9.10
N LYS A 145 17.19 -4.15 9.06
CA LYS A 145 18.00 -4.54 10.24
C LYS A 145 18.13 -3.44 11.30
N GLU A 146 17.98 -2.19 10.91
CA GLU A 146 18.11 -1.01 11.76
C GLU A 146 17.03 -1.01 12.85
N VAL A 147 15.83 -1.44 12.54
CA VAL A 147 14.70 -1.58 13.49
C VAL A 147 15.10 -2.50 14.65
N ILE A 148 15.78 -3.62 14.34
CA ILE A 148 16.22 -4.60 15.34
C ILE A 148 17.34 -4.03 16.23
N ARG A 149 18.23 -3.19 15.68
CA ARG A 149 19.34 -2.58 16.44
C ARG A 149 18.87 -1.53 17.42
N CYS A 150 17.83 -0.77 17.09
CA CYS A 150 17.29 0.27 17.96
C CYS A 150 16.49 -0.29 19.14
N PHE A 151 16.00 -1.51 19.01
CA PHE A 151 15.27 -2.25 20.02
C PHE A 151 15.88 -3.65 20.17
N PRO A 152 16.99 -3.79 20.94
CA PRO A 152 17.66 -5.07 21.11
C PRO A 152 16.70 -6.14 21.67
N LEU A 153 16.85 -7.34 21.18
CA LEU A 153 16.13 -8.50 21.72
C LEU A 153 16.48 -8.70 23.21
N PRO A 154 15.52 -9.05 24.06
CA PRO A 154 15.79 -9.38 25.45
C PRO A 154 16.72 -10.58 25.59
#